data_ed2546e2da93390157f3d0d71b211667
#
_entry.id   ed2546e2da93390157f3d0d71b211667
#
_cell.length_a   1.000
_cell.length_b   1.000
_cell.length_c   1.000
_cell.angle_alpha   90.00
_cell.angle_beta   90.00
_cell.angle_gamma   90.00
#
_symmetry.space_group_name_H-M   'P 1'
#
loop_
_entity.id
_entity.type
_entity.pdbx_description
1 polymer ?
#
loop_
_entity_poly.entity_id
_entity_poly.type
_entity_poly.pdbx_seq_one_letter_code
_entity_poly.pdbx_strand_id
1 'polypeptide(L)'
;MSTRLLPPGIEVFERGWLSANNIFHFGDEDVSLVDTGYCAHQNLTIDLVRNALNQNSLSRLNKVVNTHLHSDHCGGNSALSKAFDCEILIPVAEENAVSNWNEDLLSYQNLGQECPRFTHDGLLVPGQEILLGRHVWKILAAPGHDHHSVMLYQPDHRILISADALWEEGFGVIFPELWGEPGFEEVAQTLDLIEALPVSLVIPGHGKPFLDAAKSIATARSRLDYLASDPDRNARHGAKVLLKYKLIEWRTKGLDEVNHWIASTPALKSAAKQLNMDLEDFIKWLPQALVKSGAAKLEDQKLIDLA
;
A
#
# COMPACT_ATOMS: atom_id res chain seq x y z
N MET A 1 3.32 3.35 34.04
CA MET A 1 2.37 4.08 33.20
C MET A 1 2.64 3.62 31.77
N SER A 2 1.70 2.91 31.15
CA SER A 2 1.81 2.57 29.73
C SER A 2 1.67 3.88 28.95
N THR A 3 2.76 4.38 28.39
CA THR A 3 2.72 5.51 27.44
C THR A 3 1.95 5.04 26.22
N ARG A 4 0.74 5.54 26.02
CA ARG A 4 0.00 5.32 24.79
C ARG A 4 0.86 5.89 23.66
N LEU A 5 1.28 5.05 22.73
CA LEU A 5 2.09 5.45 21.57
C LEU A 5 1.34 6.46 20.67
N LEU A 6 0.03 6.31 20.57
CA LEU A 6 -0.87 7.14 19.75
C LEU A 6 -1.66 8.11 20.62
N PRO A 7 -1.90 9.35 20.17
CA PRO A 7 -2.79 10.29 20.82
C PRO A 7 -4.23 9.79 20.87
N PRO A 8 -5.07 10.32 21.79
CA PRO A 8 -6.48 9.99 21.86
C PRO A 8 -7.18 10.25 20.52
N GLY A 9 -8.05 9.33 20.12
CA GLY A 9 -8.80 9.44 18.88
C GLY A 9 -8.08 8.90 17.64
N ILE A 10 -6.90 8.32 17.78
CA ILE A 10 -6.23 7.60 16.69
C ILE A 10 -6.07 6.13 17.10
N GLU A 11 -6.52 5.23 16.24
CA GLU A 11 -6.34 3.78 16.40
C GLU A 11 -5.80 3.18 15.10
N VAL A 12 -4.83 2.27 15.20
CA VAL A 12 -4.25 1.56 14.08
C VAL A 12 -4.58 0.09 14.19
N PHE A 13 -5.25 -0.42 13.17
CA PHE A 13 -5.46 -1.85 13.00
C PHE A 13 -4.38 -2.38 12.06
N GLU A 14 -3.37 -3.02 12.65
CA GLU A 14 -2.34 -3.69 11.87
C GLU A 14 -2.96 -4.83 11.07
N ARG A 15 -2.68 -4.85 9.78
CA ARG A 15 -3.14 -5.89 8.86
C ARG A 15 -1.96 -6.73 8.38
N GLY A 16 -2.23 -7.86 7.80
CA GLY A 16 -1.19 -8.63 7.12
C GLY A 16 -0.79 -8.01 5.77
N TRP A 17 0.21 -8.59 5.12
CA TRP A 17 0.77 -8.07 3.86
C TRP A 17 -0.22 -7.97 2.68
N LEU A 18 -1.36 -8.66 2.73
CA LEU A 18 -2.40 -8.58 1.69
C LEU A 18 -3.29 -7.33 1.82
N SER A 19 -3.20 -6.61 2.92
CA SER A 19 -3.99 -5.39 3.15
C SER A 19 -3.14 -4.38 3.90
N ALA A 20 -3.17 -3.14 3.48
CA ALA A 20 -2.59 -2.04 4.24
C ALA A 20 -3.27 -1.87 5.60
N ASN A 21 -2.57 -1.26 6.54
CA ASN A 21 -3.11 -0.89 7.84
C ASN A 21 -4.35 0.00 7.68
N ASN A 22 -5.31 -0.20 8.55
CA ASN A 22 -6.47 0.68 8.64
C ASN A 22 -6.26 1.66 9.80
N ILE A 23 -6.25 2.97 9.54
CA ILE A 23 -5.97 3.98 10.54
C ILE A 23 -7.23 4.79 10.80
N PHE A 24 -7.82 4.60 11.98
CA PHE A 24 -9.03 5.31 12.41
C PHE A 24 -8.69 6.63 13.07
N HIS A 25 -9.50 7.62 12.75
CA HIS A 25 -9.49 8.94 13.38
C HIS A 25 -10.88 9.23 13.93
N PHE A 26 -11.01 9.31 15.25
CA PHE A 26 -12.25 9.56 15.95
C PHE A 26 -12.32 11.01 16.43
N GLY A 27 -13.34 11.71 16.00
CA GLY A 27 -13.74 13.03 16.47
C GLY A 27 -15.20 13.04 16.91
N ASP A 28 -15.68 14.17 17.39
CA ASP A 28 -17.07 14.30 17.87
C ASP A 28 -18.05 14.36 16.68
N GLU A 29 -17.62 14.96 15.58
CA GLU A 29 -18.43 15.12 14.36
C GLU A 29 -17.80 14.47 13.12
N ASP A 30 -16.55 14.03 13.21
CA ASP A 30 -15.82 13.40 12.10
C ASP A 30 -15.20 12.08 12.53
N VAL A 31 -15.57 11.02 11.85
CA VAL A 31 -14.92 9.72 11.94
C VAL A 31 -14.36 9.36 10.57
N SER A 32 -13.05 9.26 10.49
CA SER A 32 -12.36 9.02 9.23
C SER A 32 -11.55 7.72 9.31
N LEU A 33 -11.40 7.06 8.18
CA LEU A 33 -10.57 5.88 8.00
C LEU A 33 -9.55 6.13 6.90
N VAL A 34 -8.27 5.98 7.21
CA VAL A 34 -7.21 6.00 6.20
C VAL A 34 -6.94 4.56 5.76
N ASP A 35 -7.05 4.33 4.46
CA ASP A 35 -6.94 3.08 3.72
C ASP A 35 -7.91 1.97 4.16
N THR A 36 -8.26 1.08 3.22
CA THR A 36 -9.38 0.15 3.39
C THR A 36 -9.01 -1.33 3.21
N GLY A 37 -7.76 -1.60 2.85
CA GLY A 37 -7.28 -2.96 2.62
C GLY A 37 -7.72 -3.55 1.28
N TYR A 38 -7.33 -4.79 1.03
CA TYR A 38 -7.60 -5.52 -0.20
C TYR A 38 -9.04 -6.05 -0.26
N CYS A 39 -9.60 -6.12 -1.46
CA CYS A 39 -11.00 -6.49 -1.67
C CYS A 39 -11.38 -7.89 -1.14
N ALA A 40 -10.45 -8.87 -1.13
CA ALA A 40 -10.70 -10.17 -0.54
C ALA A 40 -10.97 -10.10 0.98
N HIS A 41 -10.52 -9.04 1.64
CA HIS A 41 -10.73 -8.78 3.07
C HIS A 41 -11.87 -7.78 3.36
N GLN A 42 -12.67 -7.40 2.35
CA GLN A 42 -13.69 -6.36 2.50
C GLN A 42 -14.68 -6.61 3.66
N ASN A 43 -15.12 -7.86 3.84
CA ASN A 43 -16.04 -8.21 4.94
C ASN A 43 -15.38 -8.03 6.31
N LEU A 44 -14.11 -8.44 6.45
CA LEU A 44 -13.35 -8.22 7.67
C LEU A 44 -13.17 -6.72 7.93
N THR A 45 -12.91 -5.93 6.91
CA THR A 45 -12.77 -4.46 7.05
C THR A 45 -14.09 -3.83 7.49
N ILE A 46 -15.24 -4.25 6.94
CA ILE A 46 -16.57 -3.80 7.39
C ILE A 46 -16.78 -4.12 8.86
N ASP A 47 -16.46 -5.34 9.30
CA ASP A 47 -16.64 -5.76 10.69
C ASP A 47 -15.69 -5.01 11.64
N LEU A 48 -14.45 -4.75 11.23
CA LEU A 48 -13.51 -3.90 11.99
C LEU A 48 -14.07 -2.49 12.17
N VAL A 49 -14.60 -1.87 11.11
CA VAL A 49 -15.23 -0.54 11.18
C VAL A 49 -16.43 -0.56 12.13
N ARG A 50 -17.35 -1.52 12.00
CA ARG A 50 -18.51 -1.63 12.90
C ARG A 50 -18.10 -1.77 14.37
N ASN A 51 -17.12 -2.63 14.64
CA ASN A 51 -16.62 -2.84 16.00
C ASN A 51 -15.96 -1.57 16.55
N ALA A 52 -15.14 -0.89 15.77
CA ALA A 52 -14.49 0.35 16.17
C ALA A 52 -15.51 1.46 16.47
N LEU A 53 -16.52 1.63 15.64
CA LEU A 53 -17.62 2.57 15.88
C LEU A 53 -18.37 2.25 17.18
N ASN A 54 -18.76 0.98 17.37
CA ASN A 54 -19.47 0.53 18.56
C ASN A 54 -18.67 0.75 19.84
N GLN A 55 -17.37 0.43 19.84
CA GLN A 55 -16.47 0.61 20.99
C GLN A 55 -16.31 2.08 21.39
N ASN A 56 -16.38 2.98 20.43
CA ASN A 56 -16.29 4.43 20.65
C ASN A 56 -17.66 5.09 20.79
N SER A 57 -18.78 4.33 20.88
CA SER A 57 -20.15 4.82 20.96
C SER A 57 -20.54 5.77 19.81
N LEU A 58 -20.00 5.49 18.61
CA LEU A 58 -20.24 6.23 17.37
C LEU A 58 -21.11 5.40 16.43
N SER A 59 -21.85 6.07 15.57
CA SER A 59 -22.81 5.41 14.66
C SER A 59 -22.47 5.56 13.17
N ARG A 60 -21.51 6.42 12.84
CA ARG A 60 -21.22 6.77 11.45
C ARG A 60 -19.72 6.77 11.17
N LEU A 61 -19.34 6.21 10.03
CA LEU A 61 -18.09 6.51 9.34
C LEU A 61 -18.38 7.65 8.37
N ASN A 62 -17.71 8.79 8.50
CA ASN A 62 -17.97 9.96 7.65
C ASN A 62 -17.23 9.84 6.33
N LYS A 63 -15.94 9.47 6.38
CA LYS A 63 -15.11 9.39 5.18
C LYS A 63 -14.01 8.33 5.24
N VAL A 64 -13.67 7.86 4.08
CA VAL A 64 -12.48 7.08 3.78
C VAL A 64 -11.49 8.00 3.05
N VAL A 65 -10.20 7.88 3.37
CA VAL A 65 -9.13 8.65 2.78
C VAL A 65 -8.07 7.68 2.28
N ASN A 66 -7.79 7.65 0.98
CA ASN A 66 -6.75 6.79 0.44
C ASN A 66 -5.43 7.53 0.27
N THR A 67 -4.36 6.92 0.76
CA THR A 67 -3.00 7.43 0.57
C THR A 67 -2.54 7.31 -0.88
N HIS A 68 -2.91 6.23 -1.53
CA HIS A 68 -2.75 5.94 -2.95
C HIS A 68 -3.72 4.83 -3.36
N LEU A 69 -3.76 4.48 -4.65
CA LEU A 69 -4.79 3.58 -5.15
C LEU A 69 -4.29 2.17 -5.52
N HIS A 70 -3.21 1.67 -4.92
CA HIS A 70 -2.95 0.25 -4.99
C HIS A 70 -4.07 -0.54 -4.32
N SER A 71 -4.36 -1.73 -4.83
CA SER A 71 -5.55 -2.49 -4.47
C SER A 71 -5.63 -2.89 -3.00
N ASP A 72 -4.50 -3.01 -2.32
CA ASP A 72 -4.38 -3.31 -0.89
C ASP A 72 -4.61 -2.08 0.02
N HIS A 73 -4.67 -0.88 -0.55
CA HIS A 73 -5.04 0.36 0.14
C HIS A 73 -6.50 0.77 -0.12
N CYS A 74 -7.02 0.55 -1.33
CA CYS A 74 -8.35 1.03 -1.73
C CYS A 74 -9.36 -0.07 -2.07
N GLY A 75 -8.98 -1.36 -2.03
CA GLY A 75 -9.85 -2.47 -2.43
C GLY A 75 -11.14 -2.62 -1.61
N GLY A 76 -11.18 -2.09 -0.39
CA GLY A 76 -12.36 -2.06 0.45
C GLY A 76 -13.32 -0.88 0.21
N ASN A 77 -12.93 0.12 -0.60
CA ASN A 77 -13.70 1.36 -0.81
C ASN A 77 -15.15 1.11 -1.22
N SER A 78 -15.37 0.33 -2.27
CA SER A 78 -16.72 0.01 -2.77
C SER A 78 -17.61 -0.63 -1.69
N ALA A 79 -17.05 -1.51 -0.88
CA ALA A 79 -17.78 -2.21 0.17
C ALA A 79 -18.11 -1.28 1.35
N LEU A 80 -17.16 -0.42 1.75
CA LEU A 80 -17.35 0.53 2.84
C LEU A 80 -18.34 1.63 2.46
N SER A 81 -18.24 2.21 1.26
CA SER A 81 -19.20 3.20 0.79
C SER A 81 -20.63 2.65 0.80
N LYS A 82 -20.83 1.42 0.32
CA LYS A 82 -22.15 0.76 0.36
C LYS A 82 -22.64 0.45 1.78
N ALA A 83 -21.75 0.11 2.70
CA ALA A 83 -22.12 -0.31 4.04
C ALA A 83 -22.36 0.86 5.01
N PHE A 84 -21.71 2.00 4.79
CA PHE A 84 -21.69 3.12 5.73
C PHE A 84 -22.15 4.45 5.12
N ASP A 85 -22.39 4.51 3.81
CA ASP A 85 -22.73 5.75 3.09
C ASP A 85 -21.73 6.87 3.39
N CYS A 86 -20.44 6.53 3.32
CA CYS A 86 -19.31 7.42 3.63
C CYS A 86 -18.70 8.00 2.34
N GLU A 87 -18.15 9.20 2.47
CA GLU A 87 -17.36 9.84 1.41
C GLU A 87 -16.05 9.10 1.16
N ILE A 88 -15.58 9.10 -0.08
CA ILE A 88 -14.26 8.57 -0.46
C ILE A 88 -13.41 9.71 -1.02
N LEU A 89 -12.26 9.95 -0.39
CA LEU A 89 -11.28 10.93 -0.80
C LEU A 89 -10.02 10.24 -1.35
N ILE A 90 -9.58 10.67 -2.52
CA ILE A 90 -8.44 10.09 -3.24
C ILE A 90 -7.38 11.15 -3.60
N PRO A 91 -6.12 10.78 -3.88
CA PRO A 91 -5.15 11.72 -4.42
C PRO A 91 -5.65 12.40 -5.69
N VAL A 92 -5.45 13.71 -5.81
CA VAL A 92 -5.97 14.52 -6.92
C VAL A 92 -5.48 14.02 -8.29
N ALA A 93 -4.28 13.46 -8.37
CA ALA A 93 -3.73 12.94 -9.61
C ALA A 93 -4.50 11.71 -10.14
N GLU A 94 -5.24 11.01 -9.28
CA GLU A 94 -6.05 9.83 -9.62
C GLU A 94 -7.50 10.17 -10.03
N GLU A 95 -7.91 11.43 -9.95
CA GLU A 95 -9.30 11.86 -10.24
C GLU A 95 -9.81 11.36 -11.59
N ASN A 96 -9.00 11.56 -12.65
CA ASN A 96 -9.38 11.17 -14.00
C ASN A 96 -9.47 9.65 -14.17
N ALA A 97 -8.54 8.91 -13.56
CA ALA A 97 -8.49 7.44 -13.63
C ALA A 97 -9.71 6.82 -12.94
N VAL A 98 -10.09 7.30 -11.75
CA VAL A 98 -11.26 6.81 -11.00
C VAL A 98 -12.57 7.23 -11.66
N SER A 99 -12.71 8.49 -12.09
CA SER A 99 -13.93 8.98 -12.72
C SER A 99 -14.31 8.20 -13.98
N ASN A 100 -13.31 7.85 -14.79
CA ASN A 100 -13.50 7.06 -16.01
C ASN A 100 -13.35 5.55 -15.76
N TRP A 101 -12.92 5.14 -14.56
CA TRP A 101 -12.56 3.77 -14.21
C TRP A 101 -11.59 3.15 -15.21
N ASN A 102 -10.48 3.82 -15.43
CA ASN A 102 -9.44 3.38 -16.33
C ASN A 102 -8.47 2.44 -15.59
N GLU A 103 -8.69 1.13 -15.69
CA GLU A 103 -7.91 0.11 -14.97
C GLU A 103 -6.44 0.03 -15.43
N ASP A 104 -6.12 0.51 -16.64
CA ASP A 104 -4.73 0.60 -17.10
C ASP A 104 -3.97 1.68 -16.32
N LEU A 105 -4.59 2.84 -16.09
CA LEU A 105 -4.02 3.92 -15.28
C LEU A 105 -4.01 3.55 -13.79
N LEU A 106 -5.07 2.89 -13.31
CA LEU A 106 -5.18 2.40 -11.92
C LEU A 106 -4.30 1.18 -11.64
N SER A 107 -3.62 0.65 -12.66
CA SER A 107 -2.64 -0.44 -12.60
C SER A 107 -3.14 -1.81 -12.09
N TYR A 108 -4.42 -2.01 -11.79
CA TYR A 108 -4.91 -3.27 -11.23
C TYR A 108 -4.66 -4.46 -12.15
N GLN A 109 -5.09 -4.38 -13.42
CA GLN A 109 -4.84 -5.44 -14.40
C GLN A 109 -3.36 -5.59 -14.69
N ASN A 110 -2.62 -4.49 -14.73
CA ASN A 110 -1.18 -4.48 -14.96
C ASN A 110 -0.41 -5.25 -13.89
N LEU A 111 -0.87 -5.19 -12.63
CA LEU A 111 -0.27 -5.89 -11.49
C LEU A 111 -0.91 -7.27 -11.22
N GLY A 112 -1.94 -7.66 -11.99
CA GLY A 112 -2.67 -8.91 -11.78
C GLY A 112 -3.48 -8.93 -10.48
N GLN A 113 -3.97 -7.79 -10.06
CA GLN A 113 -4.74 -7.57 -8.83
C GLN A 113 -6.19 -7.21 -9.16
N GLU A 114 -7.05 -7.22 -8.15
CA GLU A 114 -8.46 -6.91 -8.26
C GLU A 114 -8.83 -5.73 -7.36
N CYS A 115 -9.64 -4.81 -7.88
CA CYS A 115 -10.24 -3.74 -7.11
C CYS A 115 -11.66 -3.51 -7.59
N PRO A 116 -12.69 -3.67 -6.76
CA PRO A 116 -14.07 -3.35 -7.13
C PRO A 116 -14.23 -1.86 -7.41
N ARG A 117 -14.91 -1.54 -8.51
CA ARG A 117 -15.16 -0.16 -8.89
C ARG A 117 -15.81 0.63 -7.77
N PHE A 118 -15.30 1.82 -7.53
CA PHE A 118 -15.84 2.83 -6.61
C PHE A 118 -15.86 4.20 -7.27
N THR A 119 -16.49 5.17 -6.63
CA THR A 119 -16.47 6.59 -7.00
C THR A 119 -15.81 7.37 -5.87
N HIS A 120 -15.33 8.57 -6.17
CA HIS A 120 -14.80 9.49 -5.15
C HIS A 120 -15.72 10.70 -4.98
N ASP A 121 -15.65 11.31 -3.81
CA ASP A 121 -16.45 12.48 -3.42
C ASP A 121 -15.55 13.70 -3.16
N GLY A 122 -14.24 13.50 -2.93
CA GLY A 122 -13.29 14.56 -2.69
C GLY A 122 -11.87 14.20 -3.08
N LEU A 123 -10.99 15.18 -3.05
CA LEU A 123 -9.62 15.09 -3.53
C LEU A 123 -8.62 15.49 -2.45
N LEU A 124 -7.53 14.75 -2.36
CA LEU A 124 -6.37 15.06 -1.54
C LEU A 124 -5.36 15.83 -2.40
N VAL A 125 -5.17 17.10 -2.10
CA VAL A 125 -4.27 17.98 -2.85
C VAL A 125 -3.02 18.23 -2.01
N PRO A 126 -1.82 17.81 -2.45
CA PRO A 126 -0.58 18.12 -1.75
C PRO A 126 -0.42 19.63 -1.48
N GLY A 127 0.00 19.95 -0.26
CA GLY A 127 0.11 21.35 0.21
C GLY A 127 -1.15 21.88 0.91
N GLN A 128 -2.28 21.18 0.82
CA GLN A 128 -3.48 21.49 1.58
C GLN A 128 -3.53 20.72 2.92
N GLU A 129 -4.53 21.04 3.71
CA GLU A 129 -4.81 20.42 5.01
C GLU A 129 -6.16 19.71 4.98
N ILE A 130 -6.27 18.64 5.78
CA ILE A 130 -7.51 17.87 5.96
C ILE A 130 -7.75 17.63 7.44
N LEU A 131 -9.00 17.74 7.87
CA LEU A 131 -9.44 17.32 9.20
C LEU A 131 -9.73 15.82 9.19
N LEU A 132 -9.05 15.06 10.06
CA LEU A 132 -9.33 13.66 10.33
C LEU A 132 -9.56 13.49 11.83
N GLY A 133 -10.78 13.10 12.18
CA GLY A 133 -11.20 13.05 13.58
C GLY A 133 -11.12 14.41 14.26
N ARG A 134 -10.16 14.57 15.17
CA ARG A 134 -9.93 15.81 15.93
C ARG A 134 -8.69 16.58 15.49
N HIS A 135 -7.94 16.04 14.52
CA HIS A 135 -6.62 16.57 14.16
C HIS A 135 -6.59 17.04 12.73
N VAL A 136 -5.92 18.18 12.51
CA VAL A 136 -5.64 18.70 11.18
C VAL A 136 -4.33 18.09 10.68
N TRP A 137 -4.36 17.52 9.48
CA TRP A 137 -3.23 16.87 8.84
C TRP A 137 -2.83 17.61 7.57
N LYS A 138 -1.53 17.74 7.34
CA LYS A 138 -0.98 18.26 6.08
C LYS A 138 -0.89 17.15 5.07
N ILE A 139 -1.38 17.39 3.87
CA ILE A 139 -1.26 16.47 2.74
C ILE A 139 0.07 16.77 2.04
N LEU A 140 0.94 15.76 1.94
CA LEU A 140 2.25 15.86 1.31
C LEU A 140 2.33 14.88 0.14
N ALA A 141 2.92 15.28 -0.98
CA ALA A 141 3.21 14.34 -2.06
C ALA A 141 4.27 13.33 -1.62
N ALA A 142 4.13 12.09 -2.03
CA ALA A 142 5.04 11.00 -1.68
C ALA A 142 5.30 10.07 -2.90
N PRO A 143 5.75 10.63 -4.05
CA PRO A 143 6.00 9.81 -5.23
C PRO A 143 7.15 8.83 -5.01
N GLY A 144 7.17 7.75 -5.82
CA GLY A 144 8.24 6.77 -5.86
C GLY A 144 7.77 5.33 -5.88
N HIS A 145 7.11 4.84 -4.82
CA HIS A 145 6.42 3.55 -4.84
C HIS A 145 5.26 3.56 -5.85
N ASP A 146 4.53 4.65 -5.85
CA ASP A 146 3.51 5.06 -6.80
C ASP A 146 3.67 6.57 -7.02
N HIS A 147 3.55 7.05 -8.28
CA HIS A 147 3.75 8.45 -8.63
C HIS A 147 2.74 9.41 -7.98
N HIS A 148 1.55 8.91 -7.67
CA HIS A 148 0.41 9.70 -7.21
C HIS A 148 0.18 9.60 -5.70
N SER A 149 1.04 8.86 -4.99
CA SER A 149 0.95 8.67 -3.54
C SER A 149 1.00 9.97 -2.78
N VAL A 150 0.24 10.01 -1.68
CA VAL A 150 0.34 11.06 -0.67
C VAL A 150 0.62 10.44 0.70
N MET A 151 1.24 11.23 1.56
CA MET A 151 1.38 10.96 2.97
C MET A 151 0.72 12.07 3.79
N LEU A 152 0.37 11.78 5.04
CA LEU A 152 -0.32 12.72 5.91
C LEU A 152 0.55 13.03 7.13
N TYR A 153 0.81 14.31 7.39
CA TYR A 153 1.63 14.75 8.50
C TYR A 153 0.84 15.59 9.50
N GLN A 154 0.84 15.17 10.77
CA GLN A 154 0.21 15.89 11.88
C GLN A 154 1.28 16.63 12.68
N PRO A 155 1.36 17.99 12.62
CA PRO A 155 2.48 18.74 13.15
C PRO A 155 2.52 18.82 14.68
N ASP A 156 1.37 18.90 15.38
CA ASP A 156 1.33 19.08 16.83
C ASP A 156 1.86 17.84 17.57
N HIS A 157 1.53 16.65 17.09
CA HIS A 157 2.02 15.38 17.62
C HIS A 157 3.21 14.81 16.88
N ARG A 158 3.62 15.45 15.77
CA ARG A 158 4.75 15.02 14.91
C ARG A 158 4.57 13.58 14.42
N ILE A 159 3.36 13.25 13.95
CA ILE A 159 3.00 11.94 13.44
C ILE A 159 2.98 11.99 11.92
N LEU A 160 3.60 11.00 11.29
CA LEU A 160 3.56 10.79 9.85
C LEU A 160 2.81 9.49 9.54
N ILE A 161 1.75 9.57 8.76
CA ILE A 161 1.18 8.41 8.05
C ILE A 161 1.95 8.36 6.73
N SER A 162 2.90 7.44 6.64
CA SER A 162 3.85 7.36 5.52
C SER A 162 3.37 6.50 4.37
N ALA A 163 2.26 5.78 4.52
CA ALA A 163 1.84 4.76 3.56
C ALA A 163 3.00 3.83 3.18
N ASP A 164 3.27 3.68 1.89
CA ASP A 164 4.34 2.81 1.39
C ASP A 164 5.63 3.54 1.04
N ALA A 165 5.69 4.85 1.34
CA ALA A 165 6.90 5.66 1.18
C ALA A 165 7.98 5.36 2.23
N LEU A 166 7.60 4.95 3.45
CA LEU A 166 8.53 4.58 4.51
C LEU A 166 7.93 3.55 5.46
N TRP A 167 8.58 2.40 5.58
CA TRP A 167 8.33 1.36 6.59
C TRP A 167 9.48 1.31 7.60
N GLU A 168 9.34 0.54 8.67
CA GLU A 168 10.42 0.38 9.66
C GLU A 168 11.72 -0.16 9.00
N GLU A 169 11.58 -1.09 8.05
CA GLU A 169 12.69 -1.75 7.35
C GLU A 169 12.69 -1.44 5.82
N GLY A 170 12.47 -0.17 5.45
CA GLY A 170 12.55 0.26 4.05
C GLY A 170 11.26 0.93 3.54
N PHE A 171 10.80 0.52 2.37
CA PHE A 171 9.64 1.10 1.65
C PHE A 171 9.01 0.06 0.71
N GLY A 172 7.86 0.38 0.12
CA GLY A 172 7.17 -0.42 -0.88
C GLY A 172 7.98 -0.67 -2.16
N VAL A 173 7.52 -1.60 -3.01
CA VAL A 173 8.16 -1.85 -4.32
C VAL A 173 8.11 -0.58 -5.16
N ILE A 174 9.20 -0.27 -5.87
CA ILE A 174 9.23 0.86 -6.81
C ILE A 174 8.66 0.36 -8.14
N PHE A 175 7.33 0.43 -8.28
CA PHE A 175 6.64 -0.07 -9.46
C PHE A 175 6.94 0.72 -10.73
N PRO A 176 7.07 2.07 -10.72
CA PRO A 176 7.40 2.82 -11.94
C PRO A 176 8.64 2.30 -12.67
N GLU A 177 9.67 1.89 -11.94
CA GLU A 177 10.90 1.32 -12.52
C GLU A 177 10.68 0.02 -13.31
N LEU A 178 9.59 -0.71 -13.03
CA LEU A 178 9.23 -1.91 -13.83
C LEU A 178 8.69 -1.55 -15.23
N TRP A 179 8.26 -0.31 -15.40
CA TRP A 179 7.77 0.23 -16.66
C TRP A 179 8.82 1.06 -17.41
N GLY A 180 10.00 1.25 -16.80
CA GLY A 180 11.05 2.13 -17.31
C GLY A 180 10.77 3.61 -17.03
N GLU A 181 9.93 3.90 -16.03
CA GLU A 181 9.62 5.24 -15.55
C GLU A 181 10.49 5.59 -14.32
N PRO A 182 10.85 6.87 -14.10
CA PRO A 182 11.72 7.26 -13.00
C PRO A 182 11.02 7.09 -11.66
N GLY A 183 11.50 6.19 -10.81
CA GLY A 183 10.99 5.94 -9.48
C GLY A 183 12.07 6.08 -8.39
N PHE A 184 13.32 5.73 -8.70
CA PHE A 184 14.42 5.83 -7.72
C PHE A 184 14.66 7.27 -7.26
N GLU A 185 14.65 8.23 -8.20
CA GLU A 185 14.83 9.64 -7.87
C GLU A 185 13.67 10.18 -7.04
N GLU A 186 12.44 9.78 -7.35
CA GLU A 186 11.24 10.16 -6.61
C GLU A 186 11.27 9.63 -5.17
N VAL A 187 11.68 8.36 -4.97
CA VAL A 187 11.87 7.80 -3.62
C VAL A 187 12.92 8.60 -2.86
N ALA A 188 14.05 8.97 -3.50
CA ALA A 188 15.07 9.77 -2.85
C ALA A 188 14.53 11.13 -2.38
N GLN A 189 13.81 11.85 -3.25
CA GLN A 189 13.17 13.12 -2.93
C GLN A 189 12.12 12.99 -1.81
N THR A 190 11.33 11.94 -1.83
CA THR A 190 10.35 11.65 -0.77
C THR A 190 11.04 11.38 0.57
N LEU A 191 12.15 10.63 0.58
CA LEU A 191 12.93 10.40 1.80
C LEU A 191 13.59 11.71 2.30
N ASP A 192 14.05 12.60 1.41
CA ASP A 192 14.57 13.93 1.78
C ASP A 192 13.46 14.78 2.45
N LEU A 193 12.26 14.73 1.90
CA LEU A 193 11.11 15.42 2.49
C LEU A 193 10.78 14.89 3.88
N ILE A 194 10.74 13.57 4.07
CA ILE A 194 10.46 12.95 5.38
C ILE A 194 11.56 13.30 6.39
N GLU A 195 12.83 13.28 5.98
CA GLU A 195 13.97 13.62 6.85
C GLU A 195 13.95 15.07 7.33
N ALA A 196 13.43 15.99 6.51
CA ALA A 196 13.26 17.41 6.86
C ALA A 196 12.11 17.66 7.85
N LEU A 197 11.21 16.69 8.07
CA LEU A 197 10.10 16.83 9.00
C LEU A 197 10.50 16.41 10.43
N PRO A 198 10.05 17.14 11.47
CA PRO A 198 10.27 16.73 12.86
C PRO A 198 9.34 15.57 13.25
N VAL A 199 9.56 14.38 12.65
CA VAL A 199 8.74 13.18 12.90
C VAL A 199 9.13 12.52 14.22
N SER A 200 8.13 12.20 15.06
CA SER A 200 8.31 11.45 16.31
C SER A 200 7.71 10.04 16.24
N LEU A 201 6.71 9.84 15.40
CA LEU A 201 6.03 8.57 15.20
C LEU A 201 5.68 8.41 13.72
N VAL A 202 5.95 7.25 13.18
CA VAL A 202 5.53 6.86 11.82
C VAL A 202 4.47 5.77 11.92
N ILE A 203 3.38 5.93 11.16
CA ILE A 203 2.36 4.91 10.92
C ILE A 203 2.49 4.50 9.46
N PRO A 204 3.08 3.32 9.17
CA PRO A 204 3.30 2.86 7.80
C PRO A 204 2.05 2.24 7.19
N GLY A 205 2.03 2.05 5.87
CA GLY A 205 1.01 1.26 5.19
C GLY A 205 1.03 -0.21 5.61
N HIS A 206 2.21 -0.76 5.88
CA HIS A 206 2.38 -2.13 6.36
C HIS A 206 3.31 -2.20 7.57
N GLY A 207 2.99 -3.13 8.51
CA GLY A 207 3.75 -3.32 9.73
C GLY A 207 3.32 -2.39 10.87
N LYS A 208 4.09 -2.38 11.95
CA LYS A 208 3.76 -1.66 13.17
C LYS A 208 4.12 -0.18 13.09
N PRO A 209 3.39 0.71 13.79
CA PRO A 209 3.87 2.06 14.06
C PRO A 209 5.21 2.05 14.80
N PHE A 210 6.13 2.93 14.41
CA PHE A 210 7.49 2.97 14.94
C PHE A 210 7.97 4.40 15.24
N LEU A 211 8.98 4.52 16.13
CA LEU A 211 9.43 5.81 16.67
C LEU A 211 10.75 6.32 16.05
N ASP A 212 11.59 5.42 15.56
CA ASP A 212 12.93 5.77 15.05
C ASP A 212 12.91 6.02 13.54
N ALA A 213 12.29 7.15 13.16
CA ALA A 213 12.23 7.54 11.76
C ALA A 213 13.63 7.71 11.13
N ALA A 214 14.61 8.23 11.89
CA ALA A 214 15.96 8.46 11.38
C ALA A 214 16.65 7.14 11.00
N LYS A 215 16.55 6.10 11.85
CA LYS A 215 17.07 4.76 11.55
C LYS A 215 16.39 4.17 10.32
N SER A 216 15.07 4.28 10.24
CA SER A 216 14.29 3.73 9.11
C SER A 216 14.61 4.44 7.80
N ILE A 217 14.80 5.78 7.82
CA ILE A 217 15.26 6.53 6.65
C ILE A 217 16.67 6.06 6.22
N ALA A 218 17.60 5.87 7.15
CA ALA A 218 18.93 5.36 6.82
C ALA A 218 18.88 3.96 6.19
N THR A 219 18.02 3.07 6.70
CA THR A 219 17.77 1.75 6.12
C THR A 219 17.14 1.86 4.72
N ALA A 220 16.16 2.75 4.56
CA ALA A 220 15.51 3.00 3.28
C ALA A 220 16.49 3.53 2.23
N ARG A 221 17.36 4.49 2.59
CA ARG A 221 18.39 5.01 1.68
C ARG A 221 19.38 3.93 1.26
N SER A 222 19.88 3.11 2.21
CA SER A 222 20.77 1.99 1.88
C SER A 222 20.12 0.99 0.92
N ARG A 223 18.83 0.72 1.11
CA ARG A 223 18.04 -0.12 0.19
C ARG A 223 17.86 0.53 -1.17
N LEU A 224 17.57 1.83 -1.22
CA LEU A 224 17.45 2.59 -2.46
C LEU A 224 18.75 2.55 -3.26
N ASP A 225 19.88 2.85 -2.63
CA ASP A 225 21.21 2.78 -3.26
C ASP A 225 21.51 1.39 -3.82
N TYR A 226 21.16 0.35 -3.05
CA TYR A 226 21.31 -1.04 -3.50
C TYR A 226 20.47 -1.36 -4.74
N LEU A 227 19.23 -0.88 -4.81
CA LEU A 227 18.33 -1.12 -5.95
C LEU A 227 18.73 -0.27 -7.17
N ALA A 228 19.03 1.02 -6.95
CA ALA A 228 19.38 1.94 -8.02
C ALA A 228 20.75 1.62 -8.68
N SER A 229 21.69 1.03 -7.92
CA SER A 229 22.99 0.60 -8.47
C SER A 229 22.89 -0.54 -9.49
N ASP A 230 21.77 -1.26 -9.51
CA ASP A 230 21.49 -2.35 -10.44
C ASP A 230 19.96 -2.53 -10.56
N PRO A 231 19.30 -1.91 -11.57
CA PRO A 231 17.86 -1.96 -11.74
C PRO A 231 17.27 -3.37 -11.84
N ASP A 232 18.06 -4.36 -12.29
CA ASP A 232 17.64 -5.77 -12.29
C ASP A 232 17.24 -6.27 -10.90
N ARG A 233 17.83 -5.71 -9.84
CA ARG A 233 17.47 -6.05 -8.46
C ARG A 233 16.06 -5.64 -8.13
N ASN A 234 15.64 -4.45 -8.56
CA ASN A 234 14.26 -3.99 -8.39
C ASN A 234 13.29 -4.86 -9.18
N ALA A 235 13.60 -5.20 -10.43
CA ALA A 235 12.78 -6.08 -11.25
C ALA A 235 12.61 -7.48 -10.62
N ARG A 236 13.71 -8.10 -10.14
CA ARG A 236 13.66 -9.38 -9.43
C ARG A 236 12.89 -9.30 -8.12
N HIS A 237 13.03 -8.20 -7.39
CA HIS A 237 12.33 -7.97 -6.14
C HIS A 237 10.83 -7.78 -6.40
N GLY A 238 10.44 -6.87 -7.28
CA GLY A 238 9.06 -6.59 -7.62
C GLY A 238 8.31 -7.82 -8.14
N ALA A 239 8.95 -8.60 -9.03
CA ALA A 239 8.35 -9.85 -9.51
C ALA A 239 8.06 -10.84 -8.38
N LYS A 240 9.00 -11.02 -7.43
CA LYS A 240 8.79 -11.91 -6.27
C LYS A 240 7.69 -11.38 -5.34
N VAL A 241 7.64 -10.06 -5.12
CA VAL A 241 6.59 -9.44 -4.29
C VAL A 241 5.22 -9.63 -4.92
N LEU A 242 5.06 -9.39 -6.23
CA LEU A 242 3.80 -9.60 -6.92
C LEU A 242 3.31 -11.05 -6.84
N LEU A 243 4.21 -12.03 -7.07
CA LEU A 243 3.82 -13.44 -6.92
C LEU A 243 3.51 -13.79 -5.46
N LYS A 244 4.29 -13.29 -4.50
CA LYS A 244 4.01 -13.52 -3.07
C LYS A 244 2.67 -12.93 -2.66
N TYR A 245 2.38 -11.69 -3.08
CA TYR A 245 1.12 -11.02 -2.82
C TYR A 245 -0.07 -11.86 -3.34
N LYS A 246 -0.01 -12.30 -4.59
CA LYS A 246 -1.05 -13.14 -5.19
C LYS A 246 -1.13 -14.52 -4.53
N LEU A 247 -0.01 -15.06 -4.07
CA LEU A 247 0.01 -16.33 -3.36
C LEU A 247 -0.59 -16.23 -1.94
N ILE A 248 -0.44 -15.10 -1.26
CA ILE A 248 -1.12 -14.84 0.03
C ILE A 248 -2.65 -14.85 -0.18
N GLU A 249 -3.14 -14.27 -1.28
CA GLU A 249 -4.57 -14.32 -1.62
C GLU A 249 -5.03 -15.76 -1.88
N TRP A 250 -4.29 -16.51 -2.69
CA TRP A 250 -4.64 -17.88 -3.07
C TRP A 250 -4.42 -18.91 -1.96
N ARG A 251 -3.48 -18.66 -1.04
CA ARG A 251 -2.97 -19.61 -0.04
C ARG A 251 -2.26 -20.82 -0.66
N THR A 252 -2.86 -21.41 -1.67
CA THR A 252 -2.33 -22.55 -2.42
C THR A 252 -2.86 -22.50 -3.83
N LYS A 253 -1.99 -22.73 -4.83
CA LYS A 253 -2.39 -22.70 -6.24
C LYS A 253 -1.62 -23.76 -7.04
N GLY A 254 -2.27 -24.38 -8.01
CA GLY A 254 -1.63 -25.30 -8.96
C GLY A 254 -0.56 -24.60 -9.79
N LEU A 255 0.58 -25.25 -10.03
CA LEU A 255 1.71 -24.63 -10.71
C LEU A 255 1.36 -24.17 -12.12
N ASP A 256 0.52 -24.91 -12.85
CA ASP A 256 0.05 -24.53 -14.18
C ASP A 256 -0.76 -23.23 -14.16
N GLU A 257 -1.61 -23.06 -13.12
CA GLU A 257 -2.39 -21.84 -12.96
C GLU A 257 -1.51 -20.65 -12.54
N VAL A 258 -0.50 -20.88 -11.68
CA VAL A 258 0.53 -19.90 -11.35
C VAL A 258 1.30 -19.45 -12.59
N ASN A 259 1.73 -20.41 -13.42
CA ASN A 259 2.46 -20.13 -14.66
C ASN A 259 1.60 -19.34 -15.65
N HIS A 260 0.31 -19.68 -15.76
CA HIS A 260 -0.63 -18.94 -16.60
C HIS A 260 -0.80 -17.49 -16.09
N TRP A 261 -0.95 -17.28 -14.79
CA TRP A 261 -1.07 -15.94 -14.20
C TRP A 261 0.21 -15.13 -14.42
N ILE A 262 1.40 -15.71 -14.24
CA ILE A 262 2.69 -15.05 -14.54
C ILE A 262 2.72 -14.63 -16.02
N ALA A 263 2.35 -15.53 -16.93
CA ALA A 263 2.34 -15.28 -18.36
C ALA A 263 1.30 -14.22 -18.78
N SER A 264 0.24 -14.02 -18.04
CA SER A 264 -0.84 -13.04 -18.34
C SER A 264 -0.59 -11.66 -17.74
N THR A 265 0.19 -11.54 -16.65
CA THR A 265 0.39 -10.30 -15.90
C THR A 265 1.40 -9.36 -16.59
N PRO A 266 1.00 -8.16 -17.05
CA PRO A 266 1.86 -7.24 -17.77
C PRO A 266 3.13 -6.82 -17.02
N ALA A 267 3.04 -6.52 -15.71
CA ALA A 267 4.19 -6.17 -14.88
C ALA A 267 5.26 -7.27 -14.86
N LEU A 268 4.84 -8.53 -14.80
CA LEU A 268 5.77 -9.66 -14.82
C LEU A 268 6.42 -9.87 -16.17
N LYS A 269 5.70 -9.58 -17.27
CA LYS A 269 6.30 -9.56 -18.63
C LYS A 269 7.33 -8.44 -18.76
N SER A 270 7.04 -7.28 -18.21
CA SER A 270 7.98 -6.15 -18.22
C SER A 270 9.23 -6.49 -17.40
N ALA A 271 9.07 -7.07 -16.21
CA ALA A 271 10.19 -7.56 -15.42
C ALA A 271 11.03 -8.61 -16.15
N ALA A 272 10.42 -9.58 -16.85
CA ALA A 272 11.14 -10.55 -17.66
C ALA A 272 11.97 -9.89 -18.76
N LYS A 273 11.38 -8.91 -19.47
CA LYS A 273 12.06 -8.13 -20.51
C LYS A 273 13.24 -7.34 -19.94
N GLN A 274 13.05 -6.65 -18.82
CA GLN A 274 14.11 -5.89 -18.14
C GLN A 274 15.28 -6.80 -17.72
N LEU A 275 14.98 -8.01 -17.27
CA LEU A 275 15.98 -9.02 -16.88
C LEU A 275 16.62 -9.75 -18.06
N ASN A 276 16.26 -9.38 -19.30
CA ASN A 276 16.69 -10.08 -20.52
C ASN A 276 16.45 -11.60 -20.47
N MET A 277 15.34 -12.03 -19.87
CA MET A 277 14.93 -13.42 -19.77
C MET A 277 13.80 -13.71 -20.76
N ASP A 278 13.89 -14.85 -21.44
CA ASP A 278 12.73 -15.36 -22.17
C ASP A 278 11.57 -15.64 -21.22
N LEU A 279 10.34 -15.39 -21.67
CA LEU A 279 9.16 -15.52 -20.82
C LEU A 279 8.99 -16.94 -20.25
N GLU A 280 9.31 -17.98 -21.03
CA GLU A 280 9.25 -19.37 -20.57
C GLU A 280 10.23 -19.65 -19.43
N ASP A 281 11.44 -19.10 -19.52
CA ASP A 281 12.47 -19.25 -18.48
C ASP A 281 12.11 -18.42 -17.25
N PHE A 282 11.55 -17.23 -17.44
CA PHE A 282 11.06 -16.40 -16.33
C PHE A 282 9.91 -17.05 -15.56
N ILE A 283 8.94 -17.66 -16.26
CA ILE A 283 7.83 -18.42 -15.66
C ILE A 283 8.34 -19.57 -14.80
N LYS A 284 9.39 -20.28 -15.24
CA LYS A 284 10.01 -21.37 -14.45
C LYS A 284 10.82 -20.82 -13.27
N TRP A 285 11.52 -19.71 -13.48
CA TRP A 285 12.40 -19.10 -12.48
C TRP A 285 11.64 -18.50 -11.31
N LEU A 286 10.55 -17.77 -11.54
CA LEU A 286 9.91 -16.94 -10.52
C LEU A 286 9.33 -17.76 -9.34
N PRO A 287 8.57 -18.86 -9.53
CA PRO A 287 8.11 -19.70 -8.42
C PRO A 287 9.28 -20.31 -7.65
N GLN A 288 10.34 -20.76 -8.34
CA GLN A 288 11.52 -21.33 -7.71
C GLN A 288 12.29 -20.27 -6.89
N ALA A 289 12.39 -19.04 -7.40
CA ALA A 289 13.01 -17.92 -6.69
C ALA A 289 12.24 -17.60 -5.40
N LEU A 290 10.92 -17.67 -5.44
CA LEU A 290 10.07 -17.47 -4.26
C LEU A 290 10.27 -18.60 -3.24
N VAL A 291 10.32 -19.86 -3.67
CA VAL A 291 10.62 -21.02 -2.82
C VAL A 291 12.01 -20.89 -2.20
N LYS A 292 13.03 -20.52 -2.99
CA LYS A 292 14.41 -20.34 -2.51
C LYS A 292 14.52 -19.25 -1.45
N SER A 293 13.66 -18.21 -1.51
CA SER A 293 13.62 -17.15 -0.49
C SER A 293 12.93 -17.58 0.82
N GLY A 294 12.35 -18.78 0.89
CA GLY A 294 11.59 -19.25 2.04
C GLY A 294 10.16 -18.71 2.13
N ALA A 295 9.71 -17.91 1.14
CA ALA A 295 8.39 -17.30 1.15
C ALA A 295 7.27 -18.21 0.61
N ALA A 296 7.63 -19.34 0.01
CA ALA A 296 6.70 -20.36 -0.48
C ALA A 296 7.33 -21.75 -0.40
N LYS A 297 6.51 -22.79 -0.54
CA LYS A 297 6.97 -24.16 -0.82
C LYS A 297 6.27 -24.72 -2.05
N LEU A 298 6.94 -25.63 -2.74
CA LEU A 298 6.37 -26.42 -3.84
C LEU A 298 6.18 -27.85 -3.37
N GLU A 299 4.94 -28.35 -3.43
CA GLU A 299 4.55 -29.68 -3.03
C GLU A 299 3.41 -30.18 -3.95
N ASP A 300 3.51 -31.38 -4.48
CA ASP A 300 2.51 -32.01 -5.36
C ASP A 300 2.06 -31.09 -6.52
N GLN A 301 2.98 -30.46 -7.21
CA GLN A 301 2.73 -29.47 -8.28
C GLN A 301 1.85 -28.28 -7.84
N LYS A 302 1.87 -27.94 -6.54
CA LYS A 302 1.20 -26.78 -5.99
C LYS A 302 2.21 -25.85 -5.33
N LEU A 303 2.08 -24.56 -5.62
CA LEU A 303 2.78 -23.51 -4.89
C LEU A 303 1.94 -23.13 -3.67
N ILE A 304 2.55 -23.15 -2.50
CA ILE A 304 1.88 -22.97 -1.20
C ILE A 304 2.54 -21.79 -0.48
N ASP A 305 1.71 -20.89 0.02
CA ASP A 305 2.12 -19.76 0.82
C ASP A 305 2.78 -20.23 2.14
N LEU A 306 3.91 -19.60 2.48
CA LEU A 306 4.52 -19.71 3.79
C LEU A 306 4.42 -18.33 4.45
N ALA A 307 3.54 -18.25 5.48
CA ALA A 307 3.29 -17.02 6.25
C ALA A 307 4.52 -16.63 7.10
#